data_573602b600bcd0575cf80df924d1fc36
#
_entry.id   573602b600bcd0575cf80df924d1fc36
#
_cell.length_a   1.000
_cell.length_b   1.000
_cell.length_c   1.000
_cell.angle_alpha   90.00
_cell.angle_beta   90.00
_cell.angle_gamma   90.00
#
_symmetry.space_group_name_H-M   'P 1'
#
loop_
_entity.id
_entity.type
_entity.pdbx_description
1 polymer ?
#
loop_
_entity_poly.entity_id
_entity_poly.type
_entity_poly.pdbx_seq_one_letter_code
_entity_poly.pdbx_strand_id
1 'polypeptide(L)'
;LNLLIALMLFVVTELPEENQNMVELYNLITLTNPKVLDAIFDGLDATHPAKKPYLIYAQSSENFRSNITADVATRLLVYAQEGVQSISIHDEIDLTLPGTKKCAYFIITPDQNSAYDFMASLFQAVAYNKLVKYADDKAEGGILPVKVQMLLDEFPNSVTCSASQNGSNNRQKCGVIVFIQYKSDCELYNQLFQMMG
;
A
#
# COMPACT_ATOMS: atom_id res chain seq x y z
N LEU A 1 -2.46 0.46 -15.90
CA LEU A 1 -2.60 -0.61 -14.88
C LEU A 1 -1.74 -1.84 -15.22
N ASN A 2 -1.78 -2.38 -16.43
CA ASN A 2 -1.06 -3.62 -16.80
C ASN A 2 0.46 -3.53 -16.60
N LEU A 3 1.10 -2.41 -16.93
CA LEU A 3 2.53 -2.20 -16.65
C LEU A 3 2.82 -2.30 -15.15
N LEU A 4 2.04 -1.62 -14.31
CA LEU A 4 2.24 -1.65 -12.86
C LEU A 4 2.07 -3.07 -12.29
N ILE A 5 1.05 -3.80 -12.74
CA ILE A 5 0.85 -5.21 -12.34
C ILE A 5 2.05 -6.08 -12.77
N ALA A 6 2.54 -5.92 -13.99
CA ALA A 6 3.68 -6.66 -14.48
C ALA A 6 4.95 -6.41 -13.65
N LEU A 7 5.23 -5.13 -13.34
CA LEU A 7 6.38 -4.74 -12.53
C LEU A 7 6.26 -5.26 -11.09
N MET A 8 5.08 -5.16 -10.47
CA MET A 8 4.86 -5.68 -9.13
C MET A 8 5.07 -7.20 -9.07
N LEU A 9 4.51 -7.94 -10.03
CA LEU A 9 4.69 -9.38 -10.10
C LEU A 9 6.15 -9.75 -10.34
N PHE A 10 6.86 -9.02 -11.20
CA PHE A 10 8.28 -9.22 -11.43
C PHE A 10 9.11 -9.01 -10.15
N VAL A 11 8.89 -7.89 -9.45
CA VAL A 11 9.60 -7.58 -8.20
C VAL A 11 9.41 -8.68 -7.16
N VAL A 12 8.18 -9.17 -7.01
CA VAL A 12 7.86 -10.19 -5.98
C VAL A 12 8.36 -11.60 -6.36
N THR A 13 8.53 -11.92 -7.66
CA THR A 13 8.88 -13.28 -8.08
C THR A 13 10.35 -13.42 -8.44
N GLU A 14 10.99 -12.38 -8.99
CA GLU A 14 12.34 -12.46 -9.55
C GLU A 14 13.41 -11.80 -8.68
N LEU A 15 13.05 -10.83 -7.83
CA LEU A 15 14.01 -10.16 -6.97
C LEU A 15 14.19 -10.88 -5.63
N PRO A 16 15.38 -10.79 -5.01
CA PRO A 16 15.60 -11.23 -3.63
C PRO A 16 14.64 -10.55 -2.66
N GLU A 17 14.28 -11.21 -1.56
CA GLU A 17 13.29 -10.73 -0.58
C GLU A 17 13.58 -9.30 -0.07
N GLU A 18 14.86 -8.98 0.14
CA GLU A 18 15.33 -7.64 0.55
C GLU A 18 15.02 -6.54 -0.48
N ASN A 19 14.87 -6.91 -1.77
CA ASN A 19 14.59 -6.00 -2.88
C ASN A 19 13.11 -6.03 -3.32
N GLN A 20 12.26 -6.82 -2.65
CA GLN A 20 10.82 -6.88 -2.93
C GLN A 20 10.07 -5.71 -2.31
N ASN A 21 10.36 -4.49 -2.76
CA ASN A 21 9.78 -3.26 -2.21
C ASN A 21 9.41 -2.26 -3.32
N MET A 22 8.67 -1.21 -2.95
CA MET A 22 8.18 -0.19 -3.89
C MET A 22 9.29 0.73 -4.42
N VAL A 23 10.40 0.83 -3.73
CA VAL A 23 11.57 1.61 -4.16
C VAL A 23 12.22 0.94 -5.36
N GLU A 24 12.42 -0.39 -5.31
CA GLU A 24 12.94 -1.15 -6.45
C GLU A 24 11.98 -1.12 -7.65
N LEU A 25 10.68 -1.15 -7.41
CA LEU A 25 9.70 -0.99 -8.47
C LEU A 25 9.82 0.40 -9.14
N TYR A 26 9.99 1.46 -8.35
CA TYR A 26 10.23 2.80 -8.87
C TYR A 26 11.56 2.88 -9.66
N ASN A 27 12.62 2.27 -9.16
CA ASN A 27 13.92 2.20 -9.83
C ASN A 27 13.82 1.48 -11.17
N LEU A 28 13.11 0.35 -11.23
CA LEU A 28 12.89 -0.38 -12.48
C LEU A 28 12.27 0.48 -13.57
N ILE A 29 11.28 1.32 -13.23
CA ILE A 29 10.57 2.12 -14.23
C ILE A 29 11.34 3.39 -14.61
N THR A 30 12.15 3.96 -13.71
CA THR A 30 12.81 5.25 -13.93
C THR A 30 14.23 5.12 -14.42
N LEU A 31 14.97 4.12 -13.95
CA LEU A 31 16.38 3.92 -14.25
C LEU A 31 16.63 2.94 -15.39
N THR A 32 15.62 2.13 -15.74
CA THR A 32 15.76 1.10 -16.78
C THR A 32 15.31 1.65 -18.14
N ASN A 33 16.17 1.51 -19.14
CA ASN A 33 15.81 1.84 -20.52
C ASN A 33 14.64 0.96 -20.99
N PRO A 34 13.60 1.48 -21.69
CA PRO A 34 12.46 0.70 -22.16
C PRO A 34 12.82 -0.55 -22.96
N LYS A 35 13.89 -0.50 -23.78
CA LYS A 35 14.38 -1.69 -24.52
C LYS A 35 14.98 -2.75 -23.63
N VAL A 36 15.63 -2.35 -22.54
CA VAL A 36 16.18 -3.29 -21.53
C VAL A 36 15.02 -3.90 -20.76
N LEU A 37 14.02 -3.12 -20.43
CA LEU A 37 12.81 -3.62 -19.78
C LEU A 37 12.09 -4.66 -20.67
N ASP A 38 11.93 -4.36 -21.97
CA ASP A 38 11.40 -5.34 -22.95
C ASP A 38 12.20 -6.64 -22.94
N ALA A 39 13.54 -6.56 -22.99
CA ALA A 39 14.41 -7.74 -22.98
C ALA A 39 14.30 -8.56 -21.68
N ILE A 40 14.15 -7.91 -20.52
CA ILE A 40 13.93 -8.57 -19.24
C ILE A 40 12.64 -9.42 -19.29
N PHE A 41 11.52 -8.80 -19.70
CA PHE A 41 10.24 -9.50 -19.74
C PHE A 41 10.16 -10.54 -20.87
N ASP A 42 10.87 -10.35 -21.97
CA ASP A 42 10.97 -11.35 -23.04
C ASP A 42 11.73 -12.59 -22.59
N GLY A 43 12.74 -12.41 -21.73
CA GLY A 43 13.52 -13.49 -21.13
C GLY A 43 12.76 -14.35 -20.12
N LEU A 44 11.62 -13.89 -19.60
CA LEU A 44 10.81 -14.65 -18.65
C LEU A 44 10.15 -15.86 -19.32
N ASP A 45 9.93 -16.91 -18.54
CA ASP A 45 9.16 -18.09 -19.00
C ASP A 45 7.75 -17.69 -19.46
N ALA A 46 7.21 -18.42 -20.44
CA ALA A 46 5.89 -18.16 -20.99
C ALA A 46 4.75 -18.28 -19.94
N THR A 47 4.97 -19.07 -18.90
CA THR A 47 4.03 -19.29 -17.78
C THR A 47 4.18 -18.27 -16.67
N HIS A 48 5.21 -17.41 -16.72
CA HIS A 48 5.50 -16.45 -15.67
C HIS A 48 4.33 -15.45 -15.49
N PRO A 49 3.87 -15.19 -14.24
CA PRO A 49 2.68 -14.36 -14.00
C PRO A 49 2.82 -12.93 -14.49
N ALA A 50 4.03 -12.36 -14.46
CA ALA A 50 4.31 -10.99 -14.92
C ALA A 50 4.27 -10.85 -16.44
N LYS A 51 4.46 -11.93 -17.21
CA LYS A 51 4.61 -11.87 -18.67
C LYS A 51 3.33 -11.45 -19.38
N LYS A 52 2.18 -11.99 -19.00
CA LYS A 52 0.90 -11.65 -19.65
C LYS A 52 0.51 -10.17 -19.51
N PRO A 53 0.53 -9.56 -18.31
CA PRO A 53 0.27 -8.12 -18.15
C PRO A 53 1.28 -7.27 -18.94
N TYR A 54 2.56 -7.67 -18.96
CA TYR A 54 3.56 -6.95 -19.73
C TYR A 54 3.30 -6.99 -21.24
N LEU A 55 2.96 -8.14 -21.80
CA LEU A 55 2.63 -8.28 -23.23
C LEU A 55 1.46 -7.40 -23.64
N ILE A 56 0.43 -7.26 -22.81
CA ILE A 56 -0.69 -6.34 -23.08
C ILE A 56 -0.19 -4.89 -23.17
N TYR A 57 0.71 -4.49 -22.27
CA TYR A 57 1.34 -3.16 -22.34
C TYR A 57 2.23 -3.02 -23.60
N ALA A 58 3.05 -4.03 -23.91
CA ALA A 58 4.00 -4.02 -25.00
C ALA A 58 3.34 -3.96 -26.39
N GLN A 59 2.09 -4.45 -26.54
CA GLN A 59 1.30 -4.35 -27.76
C GLN A 59 0.85 -2.92 -28.11
N SER A 60 0.95 -1.98 -27.17
CA SER A 60 0.60 -0.59 -27.38
C SER A 60 1.65 0.12 -28.24
N SER A 61 1.25 1.19 -28.95
CA SER A 61 2.18 2.03 -29.71
C SER A 61 3.26 2.63 -28.80
N GLU A 62 4.44 2.91 -29.35
CA GLU A 62 5.57 3.45 -28.59
C GLU A 62 5.23 4.75 -27.85
N ASN A 63 4.50 5.67 -28.49
CA ASN A 63 4.04 6.90 -27.85
C ASN A 63 3.10 6.64 -26.68
N PHE A 64 2.20 5.66 -26.81
CA PHE A 64 1.27 5.31 -25.73
C PHE A 64 2.00 4.63 -24.56
N ARG A 65 2.95 3.75 -24.84
CA ARG A 65 3.83 3.13 -23.83
C ARG A 65 4.60 4.18 -23.07
N SER A 66 5.18 5.16 -23.77
CA SER A 66 5.92 6.26 -23.14
C SER A 66 5.02 7.07 -22.20
N ASN A 67 3.80 7.38 -22.60
CA ASN A 67 2.84 8.10 -21.75
C ASN A 67 2.45 7.29 -20.51
N ILE A 68 2.19 5.97 -20.67
CA ILE A 68 1.90 5.09 -19.53
C ILE A 68 3.07 5.03 -18.57
N THR A 69 4.29 4.88 -19.07
CA THR A 69 5.49 4.83 -18.24
C THR A 69 5.68 6.12 -17.46
N ALA A 70 5.50 7.27 -18.12
CA ALA A 70 5.58 8.58 -17.47
C ALA A 70 4.48 8.77 -16.38
N ASP A 71 3.24 8.34 -16.64
CA ASP A 71 2.15 8.43 -15.66
C ASP A 71 2.44 7.56 -14.43
N VAL A 72 2.89 6.32 -14.63
CA VAL A 72 3.25 5.43 -13.51
C VAL A 72 4.44 5.97 -12.73
N ALA A 73 5.49 6.45 -13.41
CA ALA A 73 6.66 7.05 -12.76
C ALA A 73 6.27 8.28 -11.93
N THR A 74 5.38 9.13 -12.45
CA THR A 74 4.88 10.32 -11.73
C THR A 74 4.10 9.93 -10.46
N ARG A 75 3.25 8.91 -10.54
CA ARG A 75 2.49 8.41 -9.36
C ARG A 75 3.38 7.81 -8.29
N LEU A 76 4.49 7.21 -8.69
CA LEU A 76 5.46 6.59 -7.79
C LEU A 76 6.58 7.55 -7.34
N LEU A 77 6.53 8.82 -7.76
CA LEU A 77 7.58 9.82 -7.46
C LEU A 77 7.82 10.00 -5.97
N VAL A 78 6.83 9.72 -5.12
CA VAL A 78 6.98 9.75 -3.66
C VAL A 78 8.12 8.86 -3.18
N TYR A 79 8.37 7.74 -3.86
CA TYR A 79 9.47 6.80 -3.55
C TYR A 79 10.85 7.29 -3.98
N ALA A 80 10.96 8.45 -4.65
CA ALA A 80 12.23 9.12 -4.90
C ALA A 80 12.75 9.88 -3.66
N GLN A 81 11.89 10.13 -2.67
CA GLN A 81 12.27 10.87 -1.46
C GLN A 81 13.00 9.96 -0.48
N GLU A 82 14.18 10.39 0.00
CA GLU A 82 15.02 9.60 0.90
C GLU A 82 14.30 9.15 2.18
N GLY A 83 13.48 10.01 2.78
CA GLY A 83 12.69 9.67 3.96
C GLY A 83 11.64 8.58 3.69
N VAL A 84 11.03 8.56 2.49
CA VAL A 84 10.08 7.52 2.09
C VAL A 84 10.81 6.22 1.76
N GLN A 85 11.97 6.30 1.10
CA GLN A 85 12.79 5.13 0.83
C GLN A 85 13.15 4.40 2.13
N SER A 86 13.65 5.13 3.12
CA SER A 86 14.10 4.54 4.40
C SER A 86 12.99 3.77 5.13
N ILE A 87 11.74 4.21 5.05
CA ILE A 87 10.60 3.52 5.69
C ILE A 87 9.93 2.46 4.81
N SER A 88 10.31 2.38 3.51
CA SER A 88 9.66 1.48 2.53
C SER A 88 10.49 0.25 2.18
N ILE A 89 11.77 0.21 2.58
CA ILE A 89 12.68 -0.91 2.29
C ILE A 89 12.62 -2.03 3.34
N HIS A 90 12.01 -1.78 4.50
CA HIS A 90 11.89 -2.75 5.58
C HIS A 90 10.42 -2.96 5.98
N ASP A 91 10.05 -4.19 6.31
CA ASP A 91 8.74 -4.54 6.86
C ASP A 91 8.85 -4.70 8.39
N GLU A 92 8.70 -3.59 9.12
CA GLU A 92 8.87 -3.54 10.58
C GLU A 92 7.53 -3.52 11.32
N ILE A 93 6.40 -3.34 10.61
CA ILE A 93 5.09 -3.14 11.21
C ILE A 93 4.20 -4.37 10.99
N ASP A 94 3.91 -5.10 12.06
CA ASP A 94 2.91 -6.18 12.00
C ASP A 94 1.49 -5.63 11.95
N LEU A 95 0.94 -5.51 10.75
CA LEU A 95 -0.41 -5.00 10.51
C LEU A 95 -1.53 -5.92 11.03
N THR A 96 -1.22 -7.14 11.46
CA THR A 96 -2.20 -8.06 12.08
C THR A 96 -2.24 -7.94 13.60
N LEU A 97 -1.21 -7.34 14.20
CA LEU A 97 -1.08 -7.21 15.65
C LEU A 97 -2.30 -6.57 16.33
N PRO A 98 -2.91 -5.49 15.79
CA PRO A 98 -4.10 -4.88 16.42
C PRO A 98 -5.30 -5.83 16.54
N GLY A 99 -5.40 -6.80 15.65
CA GLY A 99 -6.45 -7.83 15.69
C GLY A 99 -6.17 -8.96 16.69
N THR A 100 -4.96 -9.06 17.22
CA THR A 100 -4.50 -10.13 18.13
C THR A 100 -4.17 -9.65 19.52
N LYS A 101 -3.67 -8.42 19.66
CA LYS A 101 -3.27 -7.80 20.93
C LYS A 101 -3.79 -6.36 21.01
N LYS A 102 -4.03 -5.88 22.23
CA LYS A 102 -4.36 -4.47 22.45
C LYS A 102 -3.13 -3.61 22.13
N CYS A 103 -3.22 -2.80 21.10
CA CYS A 103 -2.20 -1.84 20.69
C CYS A 103 -2.86 -0.67 19.94
N ALA A 104 -2.13 0.42 19.73
CA ALA A 104 -2.55 1.57 18.96
C ALA A 104 -1.44 1.94 17.96
N TYR A 105 -1.80 2.16 16.71
CA TYR A 105 -0.93 2.71 15.67
C TYR A 105 -1.32 4.15 15.39
N PHE A 106 -0.37 5.06 15.49
CA PHE A 106 -0.54 6.46 15.19
C PHE A 106 0.19 6.76 13.88
N ILE A 107 -0.56 7.17 12.86
CA ILE A 107 0.00 7.57 11.56
C ILE A 107 -0.10 9.08 11.49
N ILE A 108 1.06 9.73 11.44
CA ILE A 108 1.16 11.19 11.36
C ILE A 108 1.72 11.51 9.99
N THR A 109 0.94 12.27 9.20
CA THR A 109 1.37 12.76 7.88
C THR A 109 1.57 14.27 7.95
N PRO A 110 2.60 14.81 7.26
CA PRO A 110 2.82 16.26 7.24
C PRO A 110 1.78 16.94 6.34
N ASP A 111 1.10 17.98 6.84
CA ASP A 111 0.08 18.74 6.11
C ASP A 111 0.60 19.43 4.84
N GLN A 112 1.90 19.66 4.77
CA GLN A 112 2.51 20.46 3.70
C GLN A 112 2.80 19.69 2.42
N ASN A 113 2.65 18.37 2.41
CA ASN A 113 3.03 17.54 1.26
C ASN A 113 2.03 16.42 1.01
N SER A 114 1.13 16.64 0.07
CA SER A 114 0.09 15.67 -0.35
C SER A 114 0.63 14.34 -0.90
N ALA A 115 1.93 14.24 -1.19
CA ALA A 115 2.54 12.98 -1.60
C ALA A 115 2.45 11.91 -0.50
N TYR A 116 2.43 12.33 0.79
CA TYR A 116 2.26 11.41 1.91
C TYR A 116 0.82 10.92 2.10
N ASP A 117 -0.18 11.62 1.55
CA ASP A 117 -1.59 11.18 1.61
C ASP A 117 -1.78 9.84 0.90
N PHE A 118 -1.06 9.65 -0.22
CA PHE A 118 -1.04 8.36 -0.92
C PHE A 118 -0.48 7.25 -0.02
N MET A 119 0.61 7.50 0.70
CA MET A 119 1.22 6.52 1.60
C MET A 119 0.30 6.15 2.76
N ALA A 120 -0.35 7.14 3.38
CA ALA A 120 -1.32 6.92 4.44
C ALA A 120 -2.52 6.10 3.94
N SER A 121 -3.04 6.43 2.77
CA SER A 121 -4.15 5.70 2.13
C SER A 121 -3.78 4.26 1.80
N LEU A 122 -2.56 4.04 1.27
CA LEU A 122 -2.05 2.70 0.97
C LEU A 122 -1.90 1.89 2.26
N PHE A 123 -1.32 2.47 3.32
CA PHE A 123 -1.19 1.81 4.62
C PHE A 123 -2.57 1.41 5.18
N GLN A 124 -3.54 2.31 5.15
CA GLN A 124 -4.92 2.03 5.59
C GLN A 124 -5.54 0.85 4.83
N ALA A 125 -5.41 0.86 3.50
CA ALA A 125 -5.96 -0.19 2.65
C ALA A 125 -5.29 -1.55 2.91
N VAL A 126 -3.96 -1.57 3.05
CA VAL A 126 -3.20 -2.80 3.32
C VAL A 126 -3.50 -3.32 4.72
N ALA A 127 -3.53 -2.45 5.75
CA ALA A 127 -3.87 -2.82 7.13
C ALA A 127 -5.26 -3.43 7.21
N TYR A 128 -6.26 -2.80 6.58
CA TYR A 128 -7.62 -3.32 6.52
C TYR A 128 -7.67 -4.71 5.88
N ASN A 129 -7.07 -4.85 4.69
CA ASN A 129 -7.07 -6.12 3.96
C ASN A 129 -6.34 -7.24 4.72
N LYS A 130 -5.20 -6.94 5.35
CA LYS A 130 -4.45 -7.91 6.17
C LYS A 130 -5.28 -8.36 7.39
N LEU A 131 -5.99 -7.45 8.06
CA LEU A 131 -6.86 -7.78 9.20
C LEU A 131 -8.06 -8.62 8.79
N VAL A 132 -8.73 -8.28 7.68
CA VAL A 132 -9.86 -9.08 7.15
C VAL A 132 -9.37 -10.47 6.78
N LYS A 133 -8.26 -10.56 6.04
CA LYS A 133 -7.67 -11.84 5.65
C LYS A 133 -7.28 -12.68 6.88
N TYR A 134 -6.67 -12.07 7.89
CA TYR A 134 -6.34 -12.75 9.13
C TYR A 134 -7.61 -13.28 9.83
N ALA A 135 -8.69 -12.49 9.87
CA ALA A 135 -9.95 -12.92 10.45
C ALA A 135 -10.55 -14.12 9.70
N ASP A 136 -10.49 -14.12 8.37
CA ASP A 136 -11.04 -15.18 7.54
C ASP A 136 -10.21 -16.47 7.58
N ASP A 137 -8.88 -16.36 7.58
CA ASP A 137 -7.96 -17.50 7.45
C ASP A 137 -7.60 -18.13 8.81
N LYS A 138 -7.49 -17.33 9.88
CA LYS A 138 -6.85 -17.74 11.13
C LYS A 138 -7.69 -17.54 12.39
N ALA A 139 -8.71 -16.66 12.36
CA ALA A 139 -9.51 -16.38 13.55
C ALA A 139 -10.72 -17.31 13.67
N GLU A 140 -11.04 -17.75 14.89
CA GLU A 140 -12.16 -18.62 15.19
C GLU A 140 -13.49 -17.91 14.83
N GLY A 141 -14.31 -18.56 14.02
CA GLY A 141 -15.57 -18.00 13.54
C GLY A 141 -15.42 -16.77 12.63
N GLY A 142 -14.21 -16.49 12.11
CA GLY A 142 -13.93 -15.31 11.28
C GLY A 142 -14.00 -13.99 12.05
N ILE A 143 -13.82 -14.00 13.38
CA ILE A 143 -13.91 -12.83 14.26
C ILE A 143 -12.52 -12.59 14.88
N LEU A 144 -12.00 -11.36 14.75
CA LEU A 144 -10.73 -11.00 15.37
C LEU A 144 -10.79 -11.15 16.91
N PRO A 145 -9.75 -11.73 17.54
CA PRO A 145 -9.66 -11.84 18.99
C PRO A 145 -9.75 -10.49 19.72
N VAL A 146 -9.20 -9.45 19.12
CA VAL A 146 -9.30 -8.07 19.61
C VAL A 146 -10.10 -7.25 18.59
N LYS A 147 -11.08 -6.54 19.10
CA LYS A 147 -11.93 -5.64 18.34
C LYS A 147 -11.10 -4.45 17.81
N VAL A 148 -10.96 -4.19 16.45
CA VAL A 148 -10.19 -3.08 15.82
C VAL A 148 -11.09 -1.91 15.44
N GLN A 149 -10.82 -0.65 15.83
CA GLN A 149 -11.46 0.60 15.39
C GLN A 149 -10.48 1.42 14.56
N MET A 150 -10.89 1.85 13.40
CA MET A 150 -10.16 2.83 12.59
C MET A 150 -10.78 4.20 12.81
N LEU A 151 -10.03 5.12 13.38
CA LEU A 151 -10.40 6.52 13.49
C LEU A 151 -9.71 7.26 12.36
N LEU A 152 -10.49 7.72 11.39
CA LEU A 152 -10.01 8.44 10.22
C LEU A 152 -10.37 9.91 10.41
N ASP A 153 -9.38 10.72 10.74
CA ASP A 153 -9.51 12.16 10.77
C ASP A 153 -9.34 12.72 9.35
N GLU A 154 -10.10 13.73 8.97
CA GLU A 154 -10.13 14.34 7.62
C GLU A 154 -10.37 13.35 6.46
N PHE A 155 -11.27 12.40 6.65
CA PHE A 155 -11.70 11.41 5.65
C PHE A 155 -12.00 11.94 4.23
N PRO A 156 -12.46 13.19 4.00
CA PRO A 156 -12.72 13.70 2.65
C PRO A 156 -11.50 13.79 1.74
N ASN A 157 -10.29 13.85 2.31
CA ASN A 157 -9.04 13.97 1.55
C ASN A 157 -8.32 12.62 1.39
N SER A 158 -8.73 11.60 2.13
CA SER A 158 -8.21 10.24 1.97
C SER A 158 -9.05 9.46 0.97
N VAL A 159 -8.39 8.74 0.09
CA VAL A 159 -8.97 7.91 -0.98
C VAL A 159 -10.17 7.12 -0.47
N THR A 160 -11.28 7.20 -1.20
CA THR A 160 -12.46 6.36 -1.02
C THR A 160 -12.06 4.89 -0.87
N CYS A 161 -12.11 4.38 0.34
CA CYS A 161 -11.95 2.97 0.59
C CYS A 161 -13.17 2.27 -0.03
N SER A 162 -12.97 1.59 -1.15
CA SER A 162 -14.04 0.82 -1.85
C SER A 162 -14.68 -0.27 -0.98
N ALA A 163 -14.15 -0.49 0.21
CA ALA A 163 -14.70 -1.40 1.22
C ALA A 163 -15.99 -0.89 1.88
N SER A 164 -16.32 0.42 1.77
CA SER A 164 -17.54 0.97 2.40
C SER A 164 -18.81 0.77 1.58
N GLN A 165 -18.74 0.32 0.33
CA GLN A 165 -19.90 0.19 -0.55
C GLN A 165 -20.54 -1.21 -0.59
N ASN A 166 -19.92 -2.24 -0.03
CA ASN A 166 -20.48 -3.59 0.00
C ASN A 166 -21.03 -3.98 1.38
N GLY A 167 -21.58 -3.03 2.12
CA GLY A 167 -22.09 -3.21 3.45
C GLY A 167 -23.52 -3.73 3.52
N SER A 168 -23.77 -4.98 3.17
CA SER A 168 -24.99 -5.65 3.59
C SER A 168 -24.73 -7.08 4.03
N ASN A 169 -23.80 -7.28 4.93
CA ASN A 169 -23.85 -8.46 5.80
C ASN A 169 -23.17 -8.11 7.13
N ASN A 170 -23.96 -8.14 8.17
CA ASN A 170 -23.71 -7.84 9.56
C ASN A 170 -22.65 -8.76 10.19
N ARG A 171 -21.38 -8.62 9.78
CA ARG A 171 -20.24 -9.21 10.50
C ARG A 171 -19.35 -8.06 10.97
N GLN A 172 -19.62 -7.58 12.18
CA GLN A 172 -18.76 -6.60 12.86
C GLN A 172 -17.43 -7.28 13.24
N LYS A 173 -16.47 -7.23 12.34
CA LYS A 173 -15.09 -7.67 12.58
C LYS A 173 -14.25 -6.43 12.86
N CYS A 174 -14.43 -5.75 13.99
CA CYS A 174 -13.77 -4.47 14.24
C CYS A 174 -13.15 -4.35 15.63
N GLY A 175 -12.00 -3.75 15.73
CA GLY A 175 -11.28 -3.41 16.95
C GLY A 175 -10.33 -2.19 16.75
N VAL A 176 -9.60 -1.63 17.70
CA VAL A 176 -9.05 -0.27 17.62
C VAL A 176 -7.73 -0.16 16.83
N ILE A 177 -7.75 0.39 15.61
CA ILE A 177 -6.59 1.09 15.04
C ILE A 177 -6.93 2.57 15.06
N VAL A 178 -6.14 3.36 15.77
CA VAL A 178 -6.29 4.80 15.79
C VAL A 178 -5.45 5.34 14.64
N PHE A 179 -6.06 5.71 13.54
CA PHE A 179 -5.44 6.53 12.51
C PHE A 179 -5.75 7.97 12.85
N ILE A 180 -4.80 8.70 13.37
CA ILE A 180 -4.93 10.14 13.57
C ILE A 180 -4.17 10.80 12.45
N GLN A 181 -4.86 11.35 11.49
CA GLN A 181 -4.30 12.32 10.57
C GLN A 181 -4.22 13.64 11.32
N TYR A 182 -3.03 14.11 11.60
CA TYR A 182 -2.80 15.27 12.44
C TYR A 182 -2.80 16.55 11.60
N LYS A 183 -3.79 17.39 11.80
CA LYS A 183 -3.69 18.81 11.53
C LYS A 183 -3.24 19.50 12.83
N SER A 184 -2.21 20.26 12.77
CA SER A 184 -1.40 21.03 13.74
C SER A 184 -1.93 21.38 15.17
N ASP A 185 -3.01 20.80 15.67
CA ASP A 185 -3.56 21.15 16.99
C ASP A 185 -3.38 20.02 18.03
N CYS A 186 -2.41 20.25 18.89
CA CYS A 186 -1.89 19.34 19.92
C CYS A 186 -2.92 18.87 20.99
N GLU A 187 -4.17 19.32 20.96
CA GLU A 187 -5.14 19.05 22.02
C GLU A 187 -5.72 17.62 21.99
N LEU A 188 -5.99 17.08 20.81
CA LEU A 188 -6.59 15.75 20.69
C LEU A 188 -5.62 14.63 21.14
N TYR A 189 -4.33 14.80 20.85
CA TYR A 189 -3.28 13.88 21.28
C TYR A 189 -3.20 13.77 22.83
N ASN A 190 -3.28 14.91 23.50
CA ASN A 190 -3.24 14.95 24.97
C ASN A 190 -4.49 14.36 25.61
N GLN A 191 -5.67 14.50 24.99
CA GLN A 191 -6.92 13.91 25.47
C GLN A 191 -6.91 12.37 25.32
N LEU A 192 -6.44 11.85 24.21
CA LEU A 192 -6.35 10.40 23.98
C LEU A 192 -5.30 9.75 24.89
N PHE A 193 -4.18 10.41 25.12
CA PHE A 193 -3.15 9.90 26.04
C PHE A 193 -3.63 9.85 27.48
N GLN A 194 -4.48 10.80 27.91
CA GLN A 194 -5.11 10.79 29.24
C GLN A 194 -6.21 9.74 29.39
N MET A 195 -6.84 9.29 28.29
CA MET A 195 -7.86 8.22 28.32
C MET A 195 -7.26 6.80 28.35
N MET A 196 -5.97 6.66 28.07
CA MET A 196 -5.27 5.37 28.03
C MET A 196 -4.44 5.06 29.28
N GLY A 197 -4.29 6.02 30.21
CA GLY A 197 -3.67 5.85 31.53
C GLY A 197 -4.73 5.64 32.57
#